data_aae058eea6a61fba7b45d3f5e5bbec41
#
_entry.id   aae058eea6a61fba7b45d3f5e5bbec41
#
_cell.length_a   1.000
_cell.length_b   1.000
_cell.length_c   1.000
_cell.angle_alpha   90.00
_cell.angle_beta   90.00
_cell.angle_gamma   90.00
#
_symmetry.space_group_name_H-M   'P 1'
#
loop_
_entity.id
_entity.type
_entity.pdbx_description
1 polymer ?
#
loop_
_entity_poly.entity_id
_entity_poly.type
_entity_poly.pdbx_seq_one_letter_code
_entity_poly.pdbx_strand_id
1 'polypeptide(L)'
;MAEKVHRGFKKALDDIWTDLYAYLESIRGRGCSIWMTGHSLGAALATLAGDRYKNTQAVYTFGSPRVGDAVFSENYKTPCYRIVHNRDIVARIPPPIFYRHVGEIQFIDGHGKIHPQMEGSGKAGHFSQDDLDGQKDWAASGESRDSGPIPDAIRDHVPLFYAVLLWNNLVAGENSYAENDRDR
;
A
#
# COMPACT_ATOMS: atom_id res chain seq x y z
N MET A 1 -15.99 -2.57 -20.37
CA MET A 1 -16.57 -1.52 -19.49
C MET A 1 -15.52 -0.45 -19.27
N ALA A 2 -15.89 0.80 -19.07
CA ALA A 2 -14.93 1.84 -18.69
C ALA A 2 -14.52 1.64 -17.23
N GLU A 3 -13.23 1.82 -16.94
CA GLU A 3 -12.68 1.75 -15.58
C GLU A 3 -13.28 2.86 -14.70
N LYS A 4 -13.45 2.56 -13.41
CA LYS A 4 -13.98 3.49 -12.42
C LYS A 4 -13.05 3.58 -11.24
N VAL A 5 -12.75 4.80 -10.83
CA VAL A 5 -11.98 5.09 -9.61
C VAL A 5 -12.86 5.85 -8.62
N HIS A 6 -12.48 5.81 -7.34
CA HIS A 6 -13.20 6.51 -6.30
C HIS A 6 -13.23 8.01 -6.56
N ARG A 7 -14.46 8.57 -6.68
CA ARG A 7 -14.67 9.95 -7.11
C ARG A 7 -13.96 10.99 -6.26
N GLY A 8 -13.93 10.78 -4.94
CA GLY A 8 -13.26 11.69 -4.02
C GLY A 8 -11.74 11.73 -4.24
N PHE A 9 -11.10 10.56 -4.45
CA PHE A 9 -9.67 10.49 -4.71
C PHE A 9 -9.32 11.10 -6.06
N LYS A 10 -10.14 10.78 -7.09
CA LYS A 10 -9.97 11.39 -8.41
C LYS A 10 -10.06 12.91 -8.35
N LYS A 11 -11.09 13.43 -7.68
CA LYS A 11 -11.25 14.89 -7.54
C LYS A 11 -10.05 15.53 -6.83
N ALA A 12 -9.61 14.95 -5.71
CA ALA A 12 -8.47 15.48 -4.96
C ALA A 12 -7.17 15.49 -5.78
N LEU A 13 -6.95 14.48 -6.63
CA LEU A 13 -5.83 14.50 -7.56
C LEU A 13 -6.03 15.53 -8.68
N ASP A 14 -7.24 15.62 -9.25
CA ASP A 14 -7.54 16.57 -10.33
C ASP A 14 -7.31 18.02 -9.88
N ASP A 15 -7.62 18.34 -8.62
CA ASP A 15 -7.44 19.68 -8.05
C ASP A 15 -5.96 20.14 -8.04
N ILE A 16 -5.00 19.21 -8.00
CA ILE A 16 -3.56 19.52 -7.99
C ILE A 16 -2.83 19.07 -9.26
N TRP A 17 -3.52 18.39 -10.17
CA TRP A 17 -2.86 17.69 -11.27
C TRP A 17 -2.11 18.59 -12.23
N THR A 18 -2.64 19.75 -12.55
CA THR A 18 -2.02 20.68 -13.50
C THR A 18 -0.64 21.12 -13.02
N ASP A 19 -0.54 21.52 -11.76
CA ASP A 19 0.72 21.99 -11.16
C ASP A 19 1.69 20.84 -10.97
N LEU A 20 1.20 19.68 -10.49
CA LEU A 20 2.00 18.48 -10.34
C LEU A 20 2.57 18.03 -11.69
N TYR A 21 1.74 17.97 -12.73
CA TYR A 21 2.19 17.54 -14.06
C TYR A 21 3.24 18.49 -14.64
N ALA A 22 3.02 19.81 -14.52
CA ALA A 22 3.98 20.82 -14.97
C ALA A 22 5.33 20.66 -14.25
N TYR A 23 5.31 20.41 -12.94
CA TYR A 23 6.53 20.15 -12.18
C TYR A 23 7.24 18.88 -12.65
N LEU A 24 6.51 17.76 -12.81
CA LEU A 24 7.07 16.48 -13.26
C LEU A 24 7.70 16.61 -14.66
N GLU A 25 7.05 17.33 -15.59
CA GLU A 25 7.62 17.59 -16.90
C GLU A 25 8.86 18.50 -16.84
N SER A 26 8.91 19.43 -15.90
CA SER A 26 10.10 20.31 -15.73
C SER A 26 11.35 19.57 -15.31
N ILE A 27 11.23 18.42 -14.65
CA ILE A 27 12.35 17.57 -14.22
C ILE A 27 12.58 16.38 -15.15
N ARG A 28 11.66 16.14 -16.08
CA ARG A 28 11.80 15.09 -17.09
C ARG A 28 13.06 15.33 -17.92
N GLY A 29 13.82 14.31 -18.18
CA GLY A 29 15.06 14.40 -18.97
C GLY A 29 16.28 14.87 -18.20
N ARG A 30 16.17 15.18 -16.90
CA ARG A 30 17.31 15.51 -16.04
C ARG A 30 18.04 14.27 -15.48
N GLY A 31 17.75 13.08 -16.00
CA GLY A 31 18.31 11.82 -15.49
C GLY A 31 17.70 11.35 -14.16
N CYS A 32 16.58 11.94 -13.74
CA CYS A 32 15.90 11.61 -12.50
C CYS A 32 14.90 10.47 -12.71
N SER A 33 14.89 9.50 -11.81
CA SER A 33 13.80 8.52 -11.70
C SER A 33 12.68 9.10 -10.84
N ILE A 34 11.42 8.94 -11.28
CA ILE A 34 10.26 9.44 -10.55
C ILE A 34 9.57 8.28 -9.85
N TRP A 35 9.43 8.41 -8.55
CA TRP A 35 8.78 7.47 -7.66
C TRP A 35 7.62 8.19 -6.96
N MET A 36 6.46 7.54 -6.88
CA MET A 36 5.32 8.09 -6.17
C MET A 36 5.19 7.38 -4.83
N THR A 37 4.90 8.12 -3.78
CA THR A 37 4.68 7.53 -2.45
C THR A 37 3.62 8.30 -1.69
N GLY A 38 2.96 7.62 -0.76
CA GLY A 38 1.97 8.26 0.08
C GLY A 38 1.41 7.33 1.15
N HIS A 39 0.82 7.95 2.17
CA HIS A 39 0.11 7.29 3.26
C HIS A 39 -1.38 7.66 3.21
N SER A 40 -2.27 6.71 3.51
CA SER A 40 -3.70 6.96 3.62
C SER A 40 -4.31 7.56 2.35
N LEU A 41 -4.95 8.72 2.42
CA LEU A 41 -5.42 9.45 1.25
C LEU A 41 -4.29 9.75 0.25
N GLY A 42 -3.10 10.14 0.75
CA GLY A 42 -1.92 10.36 -0.09
C GLY A 42 -1.49 9.10 -0.86
N ALA A 43 -1.69 7.91 -0.30
CA ALA A 43 -1.46 6.65 -0.98
C ALA A 43 -2.41 6.43 -2.17
N ALA A 44 -3.70 6.78 -1.99
CA ALA A 44 -4.67 6.74 -3.08
C ALA A 44 -4.30 7.74 -4.20
N LEU A 45 -3.87 8.95 -3.83
CA LEU A 45 -3.42 9.96 -4.80
C LEU A 45 -2.15 9.51 -5.53
N ALA A 46 -1.17 8.94 -4.82
CA ALA A 46 0.05 8.39 -5.41
C ALA A 46 -0.25 7.26 -6.40
N THR A 47 -1.21 6.39 -6.07
CA THR A 47 -1.67 5.32 -6.96
C THR A 47 -2.26 5.87 -8.25
N LEU A 48 -3.18 6.84 -8.16
CA LEU A 48 -3.79 7.47 -9.33
C LEU A 48 -2.78 8.30 -10.15
N ALA A 49 -1.86 9.00 -9.47
CA ALA A 49 -0.81 9.76 -10.13
C ALA A 49 0.15 8.83 -10.88
N GLY A 50 0.52 7.68 -10.28
CA GLY A 50 1.36 6.67 -10.91
C GLY A 50 0.73 6.03 -12.14
N ASP A 51 -0.59 5.86 -12.16
CA ASP A 51 -1.28 5.42 -13.37
C ASP A 51 -1.31 6.52 -14.44
N ARG A 52 -1.56 7.76 -14.03
CA ARG A 52 -1.73 8.89 -14.93
C ARG A 52 -0.41 9.37 -15.54
N TYR A 53 0.69 9.35 -14.78
CA TYR A 53 2.02 9.75 -15.23
C TYR A 53 2.86 8.55 -15.65
N LYS A 54 2.91 8.29 -16.95
CA LYS A 54 3.51 7.06 -17.51
C LYS A 54 5.05 6.93 -17.33
N ASN A 55 5.74 7.98 -16.88
CA ASN A 55 7.16 7.93 -16.57
C ASN A 55 7.44 7.59 -15.09
N THR A 56 6.43 7.18 -14.31
CA THR A 56 6.60 6.71 -12.94
C THR A 56 7.30 5.35 -12.95
N GLN A 57 8.41 5.24 -12.20
CA GLN A 57 9.17 3.99 -12.08
C GLN A 57 8.43 2.97 -11.20
N ALA A 58 7.95 3.40 -10.05
CA ALA A 58 7.11 2.61 -9.17
C ALA A 58 6.35 3.49 -8.17
N VAL A 59 5.37 2.86 -7.52
CA VAL A 59 4.54 3.46 -6.46
C VAL A 59 4.71 2.66 -5.19
N TYR A 60 4.99 3.34 -4.08
CA TYR A 60 5.04 2.76 -2.73
C TYR A 60 3.96 3.38 -1.88
N THR A 61 3.07 2.57 -1.34
CA THR A 61 1.94 3.07 -0.55
C THR A 61 1.91 2.46 0.84
N PHE A 62 1.47 3.23 1.82
CA PHE A 62 1.38 2.85 3.21
C PHE A 62 -0.06 3.05 3.69
N GLY A 63 -0.72 1.99 4.16
CA GLY A 63 -2.11 2.04 4.59
C GLY A 63 -3.06 2.55 3.50
N SER A 64 -2.85 2.17 2.25
CA SER A 64 -3.66 2.64 1.12
C SER A 64 -5.06 2.07 1.14
N PRO A 65 -6.12 2.90 0.96
CA PRO A 65 -7.44 2.40 0.67
C PRO A 65 -7.52 1.77 -0.72
N ARG A 66 -8.62 1.07 -1.03
CA ARG A 66 -8.91 0.61 -2.40
C ARG A 66 -9.28 1.78 -3.29
N VAL A 67 -8.67 1.86 -4.47
CA VAL A 67 -8.70 3.08 -5.28
C VAL A 67 -9.69 3.01 -6.44
N GLY A 68 -9.77 1.87 -7.13
CA GLY A 68 -10.60 1.69 -8.32
C GLY A 68 -11.35 0.37 -8.35
N ASP A 69 -12.13 0.16 -9.40
CA ASP A 69 -12.84 -1.09 -9.64
C ASP A 69 -11.90 -2.20 -10.19
N ALA A 70 -12.46 -3.36 -10.49
CA ALA A 70 -11.70 -4.48 -11.04
C ALA A 70 -11.03 -4.12 -12.36
N VAL A 71 -11.71 -3.36 -13.23
CA VAL A 71 -11.17 -2.95 -14.52
C VAL A 71 -9.95 -2.03 -14.36
N PHE A 72 -10.02 -1.07 -13.44
CA PHE A 72 -8.88 -0.23 -13.09
C PHE A 72 -7.71 -1.06 -12.57
N SER A 73 -7.98 -1.99 -11.65
CA SER A 73 -6.95 -2.85 -11.06
C SER A 73 -6.25 -3.73 -12.10
N GLU A 74 -6.99 -4.31 -13.03
CA GLU A 74 -6.45 -5.17 -14.11
C GLU A 74 -5.63 -4.37 -15.14
N ASN A 75 -6.02 -3.13 -15.39
CA ASN A 75 -5.35 -2.24 -16.34
C ASN A 75 -4.15 -1.50 -15.75
N TYR A 76 -3.99 -1.49 -14.44
CA TYR A 76 -2.89 -0.81 -13.76
C TYR A 76 -1.54 -1.44 -14.15
N LYS A 77 -0.61 -0.66 -14.70
CA LYS A 77 0.65 -1.16 -15.26
C LYS A 77 1.90 -0.71 -14.51
N THR A 78 1.80 0.38 -13.73
CA THR A 78 2.94 0.87 -12.98
C THR A 78 3.24 -0.08 -11.82
N PRO A 79 4.49 -0.52 -11.62
CA PRO A 79 4.87 -1.31 -10.45
C PRO A 79 4.38 -0.62 -9.16
N CYS A 80 3.68 -1.36 -8.32
CA CYS A 80 3.08 -0.79 -7.11
C CYS A 80 3.24 -1.76 -5.94
N TYR A 81 3.84 -1.27 -4.87
CA TYR A 81 4.07 -2.01 -3.64
C TYR A 81 3.26 -1.38 -2.51
N ARG A 82 2.35 -2.17 -1.94
CA ARG A 82 1.43 -1.72 -0.91
C ARG A 82 1.85 -2.28 0.43
N ILE A 83 2.37 -1.42 1.28
CA ILE A 83 2.69 -1.77 2.65
C ILE A 83 1.40 -1.66 3.48
N VAL A 84 1.04 -2.74 4.16
CA VAL A 84 -0.16 -2.82 5.00
C VAL A 84 0.24 -3.36 6.37
N HIS A 85 -0.09 -2.61 7.42
CA HIS A 85 0.22 -3.00 8.79
C HIS A 85 -0.99 -3.63 9.47
N ASN A 86 -0.86 -4.87 9.87
CA ASN A 86 -1.72 -5.66 10.73
C ASN A 86 -3.24 -5.40 10.52
N ARG A 87 -3.89 -4.69 11.43
CA ARG A 87 -5.34 -4.44 11.41
C ARG A 87 -5.74 -3.09 10.81
N ASP A 88 -4.84 -2.39 10.12
CA ASP A 88 -5.12 -1.09 9.51
C ASP A 88 -6.47 -1.07 8.79
N ILE A 89 -7.42 -0.29 9.36
CA ILE A 89 -8.79 -0.21 8.84
C ILE A 89 -8.86 0.48 7.48
N VAL A 90 -7.96 1.42 7.19
CA VAL A 90 -7.99 2.18 5.93
C VAL A 90 -7.63 1.28 4.76
N ALA A 91 -6.71 0.33 4.95
CA ALA A 91 -6.39 -0.66 3.93
C ALA A 91 -7.57 -1.60 3.60
N ARG A 92 -8.64 -1.59 4.41
CA ARG A 92 -9.83 -2.43 4.23
C ARG A 92 -11.00 -1.73 3.55
N ILE A 93 -10.93 -0.41 3.39
CA ILE A 93 -11.99 0.41 2.78
C ILE A 93 -11.55 1.01 1.44
N PRO A 94 -12.48 1.42 0.56
CA PRO A 94 -13.89 1.05 0.53
C PRO A 94 -14.12 -0.48 0.38
N PRO A 95 -15.36 -0.98 0.53
CA PRO A 95 -15.64 -2.42 0.51
C PRO A 95 -15.17 -3.12 -0.78
N PRO A 96 -14.68 -4.37 -0.71
CA PRO A 96 -14.09 -5.09 -1.83
C PRO A 96 -15.10 -5.47 -2.93
N ILE A 97 -16.40 -5.35 -2.66
CA ILE A 97 -17.43 -5.64 -3.66
C ILE A 97 -17.40 -4.66 -4.85
N PHE A 98 -17.00 -3.40 -4.61
CA PHE A 98 -16.98 -2.35 -5.64
C PHE A 98 -15.57 -1.87 -6.00
N TYR A 99 -14.60 -2.08 -5.12
CA TYR A 99 -13.26 -1.55 -5.25
C TYR A 99 -12.21 -2.63 -5.09
N ARG A 100 -11.07 -2.45 -5.74
CA ARG A 100 -9.92 -3.34 -5.68
C ARG A 100 -8.67 -2.55 -5.32
N HIS A 101 -7.71 -3.24 -4.79
CA HIS A 101 -6.34 -2.77 -4.70
C HIS A 101 -5.60 -3.01 -6.01
N VAL A 102 -4.51 -2.27 -6.22
CA VAL A 102 -3.54 -2.51 -7.29
C VAL A 102 -2.20 -2.92 -6.67
N GLY A 103 -1.37 -3.62 -7.44
CA GLY A 103 -0.01 -3.96 -7.07
C GLY A 103 0.11 -5.04 -5.99
N GLU A 104 1.33 -5.22 -5.53
CA GLU A 104 1.75 -6.28 -4.61
C GLU A 104 1.62 -5.86 -3.16
N ILE A 105 1.16 -6.77 -2.30
CA ILE A 105 1.09 -6.51 -0.87
C ILE A 105 2.41 -6.86 -0.19
N GLN A 106 2.83 -5.98 0.74
CA GLN A 106 3.90 -6.19 1.70
C GLN A 106 3.26 -6.07 3.09
N PHE A 107 2.91 -7.20 3.68
CA PHE A 107 2.15 -7.22 4.92
C PHE A 107 3.09 -7.19 6.13
N ILE A 108 2.85 -6.27 7.06
CA ILE A 108 3.53 -6.21 8.36
C ILE A 108 2.57 -6.79 9.39
N ASP A 109 2.96 -7.88 10.03
CA ASP A 109 2.13 -8.55 11.05
C ASP A 109 2.12 -7.79 12.39
N GLY A 110 1.33 -8.29 13.36
CA GLY A 110 1.22 -7.70 14.69
C GLY A 110 2.50 -7.76 15.53
N HIS A 111 3.52 -8.50 15.08
CA HIS A 111 4.86 -8.56 15.68
C HIS A 111 5.86 -7.64 14.96
N GLY A 112 5.42 -6.95 13.90
CA GLY A 112 6.22 -6.02 13.13
C GLY A 112 7.07 -6.67 12.03
N LYS A 113 6.89 -7.97 11.75
CA LYS A 113 7.62 -8.67 10.69
C LYS A 113 6.95 -8.48 9.33
N ILE A 114 7.76 -8.18 8.30
CA ILE A 114 7.29 -8.07 6.92
C ILE A 114 7.16 -9.47 6.30
N HIS A 115 6.00 -9.70 5.69
CA HIS A 115 5.71 -10.86 4.87
C HIS A 115 5.48 -10.39 3.44
N PRO A 116 6.47 -10.55 2.53
CA PRO A 116 6.24 -10.31 1.12
C PRO A 116 5.23 -11.33 0.59
N GLN A 117 4.46 -10.95 -0.41
CA GLN A 117 3.52 -11.88 -1.05
C GLN A 117 4.31 -13.11 -1.53
N MET A 118 3.93 -14.31 -1.06
CA MET A 118 4.54 -15.54 -1.55
C MET A 118 4.23 -15.69 -3.04
N GLU A 119 5.24 -15.95 -3.85
CA GLU A 119 5.08 -16.31 -5.25
C GLU A 119 4.13 -17.52 -5.35
N GLY A 120 2.98 -17.34 -5.98
CA GLY A 120 2.02 -18.44 -6.17
C GLY A 120 0.55 -18.02 -6.16
N SER A 121 0.15 -16.90 -5.61
CA SER A 121 -1.22 -16.40 -5.72
C SER A 121 -1.36 -15.58 -7.01
N GLY A 122 -1.57 -16.29 -8.11
CA GLY A 122 -1.73 -15.71 -9.44
C GLY A 122 -2.87 -14.69 -9.48
N LYS A 123 -2.60 -13.60 -10.20
CA LYS A 123 -3.42 -12.48 -10.64
C LYS A 123 -3.58 -11.34 -9.65
N ALA A 124 -3.10 -10.18 -10.11
CA ALA A 124 -3.33 -8.87 -9.49
C ALA A 124 -4.80 -8.73 -9.02
N GLY A 125 -4.98 -8.46 -7.74
CA GLY A 125 -6.29 -8.11 -7.20
C GLY A 125 -7.06 -9.19 -6.44
N HIS A 126 -6.56 -10.43 -6.31
CA HIS A 126 -7.18 -11.41 -5.43
C HIS A 126 -6.56 -11.32 -4.03
N PHE A 127 -7.36 -10.90 -3.06
CA PHE A 127 -7.12 -11.23 -1.67
C PHE A 127 -6.97 -12.74 -1.58
N SER A 128 -5.92 -13.23 -0.91
CA SER A 128 -5.83 -14.63 -0.54
C SER A 128 -6.97 -14.96 0.42
N GLN A 129 -7.33 -16.24 0.51
CA GLN A 129 -8.29 -16.71 1.50
C GLN A 129 -7.89 -16.26 2.92
N ASP A 130 -6.59 -16.11 3.18
CA ASP A 130 -6.02 -15.63 4.45
C ASP A 130 -6.35 -14.16 4.74
N ASP A 131 -6.49 -13.31 3.71
CA ASP A 131 -6.98 -11.94 3.89
C ASP A 131 -8.47 -11.90 4.29
N LEU A 132 -9.25 -12.91 3.84
CA LEU A 132 -10.63 -13.10 4.22
C LEU A 132 -10.75 -13.81 5.59
N ASP A 133 -9.86 -14.74 5.90
CA ASP A 133 -9.83 -15.46 7.17
C ASP A 133 -9.30 -14.56 8.29
N GLY A 134 -8.36 -13.68 8.04
CA GLY A 134 -8.03 -12.57 8.96
C GLY A 134 -9.21 -11.65 9.27
N GLN A 135 -10.18 -11.53 8.35
CA GLN A 135 -11.47 -10.87 8.65
C GLN A 135 -12.39 -11.72 9.53
N LYS A 136 -12.37 -13.04 9.36
CA LYS A 136 -13.18 -13.97 10.18
C LYS A 136 -12.60 -14.12 11.58
N ASP A 137 -11.28 -14.21 11.72
CA ASP A 137 -10.62 -14.29 13.01
C ASP A 137 -10.79 -13.01 13.83
N TRP A 138 -10.88 -11.85 13.19
CA TRP A 138 -11.23 -10.59 13.86
C TRP A 138 -12.69 -10.61 14.38
N ALA A 139 -13.63 -11.17 13.61
CA ALA A 139 -15.04 -11.27 14.01
C ALA A 139 -15.29 -12.39 15.02
N ALA A 140 -14.48 -13.46 14.99
CA ALA A 140 -14.64 -14.65 15.82
C ALA A 140 -13.86 -14.57 17.14
N SER A 141 -12.75 -13.82 17.19
CA SER A 141 -11.84 -13.86 18.33
C SER A 141 -12.30 -13.05 19.52
N GLY A 142 -13.39 -12.34 19.54
CA GLY A 142 -13.94 -11.68 20.75
C GLY A 142 -12.92 -11.09 21.74
N GLU A 143 -11.63 -11.32 21.48
CA GLU A 143 -10.48 -10.84 22.23
C GLU A 143 -10.12 -9.44 21.78
N SER A 144 -10.86 -8.47 22.31
CA SER A 144 -10.37 -7.11 22.43
C SER A 144 -9.13 -7.13 23.34
N ARG A 145 -7.95 -7.20 22.74
CA ARG A 145 -6.71 -6.76 23.41
C ARG A 145 -6.63 -5.24 23.42
N ASP A 146 -7.78 -4.59 23.37
CA ASP A 146 -7.90 -3.15 23.33
C ASP A 146 -7.72 -2.62 24.77
N SER A 147 -6.49 -2.60 25.24
CA SER A 147 -6.12 -2.02 26.54
C SER A 147 -5.80 -0.51 26.46
N GLY A 148 -6.18 0.15 25.37
CA GLY A 148 -5.89 1.56 25.14
C GLY A 148 -7.08 2.38 24.67
N PRO A 149 -6.99 3.71 24.77
CA PRO A 149 -8.06 4.64 24.37
C PRO A 149 -8.28 4.71 22.85
N ILE A 150 -7.37 4.13 22.02
CA ILE A 150 -7.44 4.12 20.56
C ILE A 150 -7.52 2.67 20.07
N PRO A 151 -8.57 2.29 19.32
CA PRO A 151 -8.68 0.96 18.73
C PRO A 151 -7.46 0.56 17.88
N ASP A 152 -7.03 -0.68 17.98
CA ASP A 152 -5.87 -1.22 17.24
C ASP A 152 -5.94 -0.91 15.74
N ALA A 153 -7.11 -1.04 15.14
CA ALA A 153 -7.32 -0.78 13.72
C ALA A 153 -7.02 0.69 13.30
N ILE A 154 -7.19 1.64 14.22
CA ILE A 154 -6.84 3.05 14.01
C ILE A 154 -5.36 3.28 14.34
N ARG A 155 -4.86 2.67 15.41
CA ARG A 155 -3.46 2.74 15.80
C ARG A 155 -2.56 2.18 14.69
N ASP A 156 -2.92 1.04 14.12
CA ASP A 156 -2.16 0.37 13.07
C ASP A 156 -2.12 1.19 11.76
N HIS A 157 -3.00 2.20 11.64
CA HIS A 157 -3.00 3.16 10.53
C HIS A 157 -2.02 4.33 10.72
N VAL A 158 -1.49 4.55 11.93
CA VAL A 158 -0.65 5.72 12.20
C VAL A 158 0.68 5.65 11.43
N PRO A 159 1.08 6.71 10.68
CA PRO A 159 2.30 6.69 9.84
C PRO A 159 3.57 6.35 10.59
N LEU A 160 3.66 6.74 11.86
CA LEU A 160 4.82 6.46 12.71
C LEU A 160 5.10 4.97 12.85
N PHE A 161 4.06 4.13 13.00
CA PHE A 161 4.26 2.68 13.10
C PHE A 161 4.79 2.10 11.79
N TYR A 162 4.30 2.55 10.65
CA TYR A 162 4.85 2.17 9.35
C TYR A 162 6.35 2.50 9.25
N ALA A 163 6.74 3.73 9.63
CA ALA A 163 8.13 4.16 9.57
C ALA A 163 9.03 3.34 10.50
N VAL A 164 8.62 3.16 11.77
CA VAL A 164 9.42 2.42 12.78
C VAL A 164 9.55 0.94 12.41
N LEU A 165 8.46 0.29 11.99
CA LEU A 165 8.48 -1.13 11.67
C LEU A 165 9.30 -1.42 10.41
N LEU A 166 9.21 -0.56 9.39
CA LEU A 166 10.05 -0.69 8.20
C LEU A 166 11.53 -0.48 8.52
N TRP A 167 11.85 0.52 9.35
CA TRP A 167 13.22 0.74 9.81
C TRP A 167 13.78 -0.48 10.57
N ASN A 168 13.00 -1.03 11.50
CA ASN A 168 13.43 -2.20 12.27
C ASN A 168 13.69 -3.42 11.37
N ASN A 169 12.86 -3.66 10.36
CA ASN A 169 13.08 -4.75 9.40
C ASN A 169 14.31 -4.51 8.53
N LEU A 170 14.56 -3.27 8.11
CA LEU A 170 15.76 -2.91 7.35
C LEU A 170 17.03 -3.20 8.16
N VAL A 171 17.10 -2.72 9.39
CA VAL A 171 18.28 -2.90 10.28
C VAL A 171 18.47 -4.37 10.62
N ALA A 172 17.41 -5.15 10.85
CA ALA A 172 17.50 -6.58 11.09
C ALA A 172 18.04 -7.32 9.84
N GLY A 173 17.62 -6.93 8.65
CA GLY A 173 18.12 -7.45 7.38
C GLY A 173 19.60 -7.19 7.18
N GLU A 174 20.07 -5.97 7.43
CA GLU A 174 21.50 -5.61 7.31
C GLU A 174 22.38 -6.42 8.26
N ASN A 175 21.93 -6.64 9.50
CA ASN A 175 22.66 -7.46 10.47
C ASN A 175 22.81 -8.92 10.01
N SER A 176 21.80 -9.49 9.35
CA SER A 176 21.85 -10.86 8.83
C SER A 176 22.86 -11.00 7.67
N TYR A 177 23.05 -9.98 6.86
CA TYR A 177 24.09 -9.97 5.81
C TYR A 177 25.50 -9.86 6.40
N ALA A 178 25.68 -9.05 7.45
CA ALA A 178 26.97 -8.86 8.12
C ALA A 178 27.45 -10.12 8.88
N GLU A 179 26.55 -10.95 9.36
CA GLU A 179 26.89 -12.23 10.00
C GLU A 179 27.32 -13.28 8.98
N ASN A 180 26.62 -13.37 7.85
CA ASN A 180 26.95 -14.32 6.78
C ASN A 180 28.29 -14.03 6.08
N ASP A 181 28.80 -12.79 6.13
CA ASP A 181 30.08 -12.41 5.49
C ASP A 181 31.28 -12.64 6.44
N ARG A 182 31.06 -12.89 7.73
CA ARG A 182 32.11 -13.23 8.71
C ARG A 182 32.46 -14.72 8.73
N ASP A 183 31.60 -15.56 8.14
CA ASP A 183 31.79 -17.01 8.08
C ASP A 183 32.37 -17.48 6.73
N ARG A 184 32.82 -16.53 5.88
CA ARG A 184 33.52 -16.78 4.62
C ARG A 184 34.98 -16.32 4.71
#